data_373a2219701b144227f1cd475eec98fe
#
_entry.id   373a2219701b144227f1cd475eec98fe
#
_cell.length_a   1.000
_cell.length_b   1.000
_cell.length_c   1.000
_cell.angle_alpha   90.00
_cell.angle_beta   90.00
_cell.angle_gamma   90.00
#
_symmetry.space_group_name_H-M   'P 1'
#
loop_
_entity.id
_entity.type
_entity.pdbx_description
1 polymer ?
#
loop_
_entity_poly.entity_id
_entity_poly.type
_entity_poly.pdbx_seq_one_letter_code
_entity_poly.pdbx_strand_id
1 'polypeptide(L)'
;CKNASRMDQKLRAPVPMTWAFMMREAGFPAVRPIYELPLSEDVLDEVREEMRSLGSYIALNLEGSSQERTFSLSIAENLIEKIQSETDIPIVIVHGPKGEDKARVLVDCYNNVYRLSLSPSIKRSAAIIKDAYIAITPDTSILHMASAYNTPVVAIYADYKTRWPAMADVSESVVVGQKIDNISLDEFAKALKSVLARI
;
A
#
# COMPACT_ATOMS: atom_id res chain seq x y z
N CYS A 1 8.46 29.54 -26.23
CA CYS A 1 8.90 29.44 -24.83
C CYS A 1 7.77 29.32 -23.79
N LYS A 2 6.54 29.81 -24.05
CA LYS A 2 5.41 29.65 -23.11
C LYS A 2 4.92 28.20 -22.95
N ASN A 3 5.14 27.34 -23.95
CA ASN A 3 4.74 25.93 -23.89
C ASN A 3 5.74 25.06 -23.11
N ALA A 4 7.01 25.40 -23.08
CA ALA A 4 8.03 24.66 -22.32
C ALA A 4 7.81 24.78 -20.80
N SER A 5 7.45 25.98 -20.29
CA SER A 5 7.19 26.20 -18.87
C SER A 5 5.92 25.50 -18.36
N ARG A 6 4.87 25.39 -19.23
CA ARG A 6 3.67 24.61 -18.94
C ARG A 6 3.94 23.10 -18.93
N MET A 7 4.79 22.63 -19.84
CA MET A 7 5.20 21.23 -19.91
C MET A 7 6.05 20.86 -18.68
N ASP A 8 6.96 21.72 -18.24
CA ASP A 8 7.83 21.48 -17.08
C ASP A 8 7.06 21.40 -15.76
N GLN A 9 6.04 22.26 -15.57
CA GLN A 9 5.16 22.17 -14.39
C GLN A 9 4.29 20.90 -14.39
N LYS A 10 3.87 20.42 -15.57
CA LYS A 10 3.02 19.22 -15.71
C LYS A 10 3.81 17.93 -15.66
N LEU A 11 5.09 17.94 -16.07
CA LEU A 11 6.00 16.82 -15.86
C LEU A 11 6.35 16.59 -14.38
N ARG A 12 6.07 17.56 -13.50
CA ARG A 12 6.18 17.42 -12.04
C ARG A 12 4.90 16.87 -11.38
N ALA A 13 3.81 16.77 -12.12
CA ALA A 13 2.57 16.17 -11.64
C ALA A 13 2.73 14.64 -11.43
N PRO A 14 1.84 14.00 -10.66
CA PRO A 14 1.76 12.55 -10.57
C PRO A 14 1.75 11.89 -11.94
N VAL A 15 2.47 10.78 -12.09
CA VAL A 15 2.64 10.12 -13.39
C VAL A 15 1.32 9.81 -14.08
N PRO A 16 0.28 9.25 -13.40
CA PRO A 16 -1.01 9.01 -14.05
C PRO A 16 -1.65 10.27 -14.61
N MET A 17 -1.55 11.38 -13.89
CA MET A 17 -2.07 12.70 -14.34
C MET A 17 -1.28 13.24 -15.52
N THR A 18 0.04 13.03 -15.53
CA THR A 18 0.90 13.42 -16.66
C THR A 18 0.50 12.66 -17.92
N TRP A 19 0.26 11.35 -17.85
CA TRP A 19 -0.21 10.54 -18.97
C TRP A 19 -1.58 10.98 -19.46
N ALA A 20 -2.56 11.16 -18.58
CA ALA A 20 -3.89 11.65 -18.95
C ALA A 20 -3.83 12.99 -19.67
N PHE A 21 -2.94 13.88 -19.20
CA PHE A 21 -2.70 15.16 -19.87
C PHE A 21 -2.10 14.97 -21.27
N MET A 22 -1.05 14.16 -21.41
CA MET A 22 -0.40 13.93 -22.72
C MET A 22 -1.37 13.32 -23.73
N MET A 23 -2.20 12.38 -23.32
CA MET A 23 -3.24 11.79 -24.17
C MET A 23 -4.25 12.84 -24.66
N ARG A 24 -4.69 13.72 -23.76
CA ARG A 24 -5.60 14.82 -24.14
C ARG A 24 -4.96 15.80 -25.14
N GLU A 25 -3.70 16.20 -24.93
CA GLU A 25 -2.98 17.07 -25.88
C GLU A 25 -2.76 16.40 -27.23
N ALA A 26 -2.72 15.05 -27.26
CA ALA A 26 -2.66 14.27 -28.50
C ALA A 26 -4.02 14.07 -29.18
N GLY A 27 -5.09 14.69 -28.66
CA GLY A 27 -6.44 14.64 -29.26
C GLY A 27 -7.30 13.43 -28.84
N PHE A 28 -6.84 12.63 -27.86
CA PHE A 28 -7.66 11.55 -27.30
C PHE A 28 -8.70 12.11 -26.31
N PRO A 29 -9.86 11.43 -26.16
CA PRO A 29 -10.84 11.81 -25.15
C PRO A 29 -10.23 11.92 -23.77
N ALA A 30 -10.76 12.81 -22.94
CA ALA A 30 -10.31 12.93 -21.55
C ALA A 30 -10.51 11.59 -20.83
N VAL A 31 -9.41 10.98 -20.38
CA VAL A 31 -9.40 9.70 -19.65
C VAL A 31 -9.14 10.01 -18.20
N ARG A 32 -9.99 9.49 -17.30
CA ARG A 32 -9.65 9.46 -15.86
C ARG A 32 -8.48 8.49 -15.70
N PRO A 33 -7.37 8.91 -15.10
CA PRO A 33 -6.25 8.00 -14.87
C PRO A 33 -6.63 7.03 -13.72
N ILE A 34 -7.03 5.83 -14.10
CA ILE A 34 -7.32 4.73 -13.18
C ILE A 34 -6.33 3.60 -13.41
N TYR A 35 -6.01 2.88 -12.35
CA TYR A 35 -5.29 1.62 -12.46
C TYR A 35 -6.30 0.49 -12.62
N GLU A 36 -6.00 -0.43 -13.52
CA GLU A 36 -6.74 -1.69 -13.65
C GLU A 36 -5.79 -2.86 -13.45
N LEU A 37 -6.16 -3.76 -12.56
CA LEU A 37 -5.39 -4.96 -12.27
C LEU A 37 -6.34 -6.17 -12.21
N PRO A 38 -6.60 -6.83 -13.34
CA PRO A 38 -7.47 -7.99 -13.35
C PRO A 38 -6.81 -9.17 -12.64
N LEU A 39 -7.60 -9.89 -11.84
CA LEU A 39 -7.22 -11.15 -11.19
C LEU A 39 -8.16 -12.26 -11.66
N SER A 40 -7.63 -13.48 -11.80
CA SER A 40 -8.46 -14.65 -12.03
C SER A 40 -9.20 -15.04 -10.75
N GLU A 41 -10.39 -15.57 -10.88
CA GLU A 41 -11.20 -16.05 -9.74
C GLU A 41 -10.47 -17.14 -8.97
N ASP A 42 -9.74 -18.04 -9.64
CA ASP A 42 -8.96 -19.09 -8.95
C ASP A 42 -8.00 -18.55 -7.89
N VAL A 43 -7.30 -17.42 -8.20
CA VAL A 43 -6.36 -16.81 -7.25
C VAL A 43 -7.12 -16.11 -6.12
N LEU A 44 -8.27 -15.49 -6.43
CA LEU A 44 -9.11 -14.87 -5.42
C LEU A 44 -9.67 -15.91 -4.46
N ASP A 45 -10.20 -16.99 -4.97
CA ASP A 45 -10.79 -18.08 -4.18
C ASP A 45 -9.75 -18.75 -3.30
N GLU A 46 -8.53 -19.00 -3.83
CA GLU A 46 -7.41 -19.55 -3.07
C GLU A 46 -7.06 -18.69 -1.84
N VAL A 47 -6.96 -17.39 -2.02
CA VAL A 47 -6.63 -16.45 -0.93
C VAL A 47 -7.81 -16.28 0.03
N ARG A 48 -9.03 -16.17 -0.47
CA ARG A 48 -10.25 -16.03 0.34
C ARG A 48 -10.51 -17.24 1.22
N GLU A 49 -10.24 -18.43 0.70
CA GLU A 49 -10.38 -19.66 1.48
C GLU A 49 -9.48 -19.65 2.71
N GLU A 50 -8.21 -19.27 2.53
CA GLU A 50 -7.25 -19.20 3.63
C GLU A 50 -7.56 -18.07 4.63
N MET A 51 -8.08 -16.93 4.14
CA MET A 51 -8.40 -15.77 4.97
C MET A 51 -9.84 -15.78 5.52
N ARG A 52 -10.66 -16.79 5.18
CA ARG A 52 -12.09 -16.85 5.50
C ARG A 52 -12.40 -16.63 6.99
N SER A 53 -11.58 -17.19 7.86
CA SER A 53 -11.78 -17.11 9.31
C SER A 53 -11.50 -15.74 9.91
N LEU A 54 -10.79 -14.86 9.18
CA LEU A 54 -10.39 -13.54 9.68
C LEU A 54 -11.49 -12.48 9.54
N GLY A 55 -12.40 -12.65 8.57
CA GLY A 55 -13.33 -11.60 8.19
C GLY A 55 -12.60 -10.39 7.59
N SER A 56 -12.85 -9.20 8.12
CA SER A 56 -12.11 -7.99 7.73
C SER A 56 -10.70 -8.00 8.29
N TYR A 57 -9.71 -7.55 7.53
CA TYR A 57 -8.31 -7.50 7.96
C TYR A 57 -7.57 -6.27 7.42
N ILE A 58 -6.51 -5.88 8.11
CA ILE A 58 -5.55 -4.86 7.67
C ILE A 58 -4.39 -5.57 6.99
N ALA A 59 -4.11 -5.23 5.73
CA ALA A 59 -2.95 -5.73 5.01
C ALA A 59 -1.73 -4.83 5.29
N LEU A 60 -0.72 -5.36 5.97
CA LEU A 60 0.53 -4.66 6.28
C LEU A 60 1.66 -5.17 5.40
N ASN A 61 2.10 -4.35 4.44
CA ASN A 61 3.26 -4.64 3.61
C ASN A 61 4.54 -4.11 4.24
N LEU A 62 5.50 -5.00 4.46
CA LEU A 62 6.77 -4.68 5.10
C LEU A 62 7.90 -4.30 4.14
N GLU A 63 7.73 -4.58 2.85
CA GLU A 63 8.82 -4.55 1.89
C GLU A 63 8.60 -3.52 0.78
N GLY A 64 9.68 -2.81 0.47
CA GLY A 64 9.81 -1.97 -0.69
C GLY A 64 10.80 -2.51 -1.73
N SER A 65 10.97 -1.78 -2.82
CA SER A 65 11.89 -2.13 -3.89
C SER A 65 13.38 -1.95 -3.51
N SER A 66 13.66 -1.28 -2.39
CA SER A 66 15.00 -1.04 -1.86
C SER A 66 15.01 -1.22 -0.34
N GLN A 67 16.20 -1.33 0.23
CA GLN A 67 16.37 -1.47 1.68
C GLN A 67 15.86 -0.23 2.43
N GLU A 68 16.03 0.97 1.88
CA GLU A 68 15.54 2.21 2.47
C GLU A 68 14.01 2.30 2.53
N ARG A 69 13.33 1.48 1.71
CA ARG A 69 11.87 1.37 1.66
C ARG A 69 11.34 0.09 2.28
N THR A 70 12.18 -0.65 2.99
CA THR A 70 11.82 -1.91 3.68
C THR A 70 11.95 -1.69 5.17
N PHE A 71 10.87 -1.94 5.92
CA PHE A 71 10.88 -1.83 7.37
C PHE A 71 11.82 -2.86 8.00
N SER A 72 12.61 -2.44 8.98
CA SER A 72 13.31 -3.35 9.88
C SER A 72 12.30 -4.15 10.71
N LEU A 73 12.75 -5.22 11.33
CA LEU A 73 11.90 -6.03 12.20
C LEU A 73 11.34 -5.18 13.35
N SER A 74 12.19 -4.41 14.02
CA SER A 74 11.78 -3.56 15.15
C SER A 74 10.74 -2.50 14.78
N ILE A 75 10.83 -1.91 13.60
CA ILE A 75 9.81 -0.95 13.14
C ILE A 75 8.52 -1.67 12.75
N ALA A 76 8.60 -2.86 12.16
CA ALA A 76 7.41 -3.67 11.88
C ALA A 76 6.68 -4.06 13.17
N GLU A 77 7.41 -4.44 14.21
CA GLU A 77 6.87 -4.71 15.55
C GLU A 77 6.16 -3.48 16.13
N ASN A 78 6.82 -2.33 16.13
CA ASN A 78 6.22 -1.07 16.62
C ASN A 78 4.95 -0.69 15.83
N LEU A 79 4.92 -0.92 14.51
CA LEU A 79 3.74 -0.68 13.69
C LEU A 79 2.60 -1.61 14.06
N ILE A 80 2.87 -2.91 14.26
CA ILE A 80 1.87 -3.89 14.70
C ILE A 80 1.29 -3.49 16.05
N GLU A 81 2.14 -3.20 17.05
CA GLU A 81 1.69 -2.76 18.37
C GLU A 81 0.84 -1.49 18.27
N LYS A 82 1.25 -0.56 17.41
CA LYS A 82 0.49 0.67 17.20
C LYS A 82 -0.86 0.41 16.53
N ILE A 83 -0.95 -0.46 15.53
CA ILE A 83 -2.21 -0.85 14.90
C ILE A 83 -3.11 -1.51 15.95
N GLN A 84 -2.60 -2.47 16.73
CA GLN A 84 -3.35 -3.18 17.75
C GLN A 84 -3.81 -2.29 18.90
N SER A 85 -3.12 -1.18 19.16
CA SER A 85 -3.59 -0.17 20.14
C SER A 85 -4.76 0.69 19.62
N GLU A 86 -5.01 0.71 18.32
CA GLU A 86 -6.05 1.53 17.68
C GLU A 86 -7.27 0.71 17.21
N THR A 87 -7.11 -0.60 17.02
CA THR A 87 -8.18 -1.48 16.51
C THR A 87 -7.89 -2.95 16.80
N ASP A 88 -8.96 -3.75 16.93
CA ASP A 88 -8.88 -5.22 17.08
C ASP A 88 -8.92 -5.96 15.73
N ILE A 89 -8.90 -5.24 14.60
CA ILE A 89 -8.94 -5.84 13.25
C ILE A 89 -7.67 -6.67 13.04
N PRO A 90 -7.78 -7.95 12.59
CA PRO A 90 -6.64 -8.79 12.27
C PRO A 90 -5.67 -8.14 11.29
N ILE A 91 -4.38 -8.42 11.47
CA ILE A 91 -3.32 -7.93 10.58
C ILE A 91 -2.83 -9.09 9.71
N VAL A 92 -2.83 -8.92 8.41
CA VAL A 92 -2.24 -9.85 7.44
C VAL A 92 -0.95 -9.25 6.89
N ILE A 93 0.17 -9.92 7.15
CA ILE A 93 1.48 -9.51 6.63
C ILE A 93 1.57 -9.84 5.14
N VAL A 94 1.82 -8.83 4.33
CA VAL A 94 2.13 -8.97 2.90
C VAL A 94 3.64 -8.90 2.73
N HIS A 95 4.21 -9.92 2.11
CA HIS A 95 5.65 -10.00 1.90
C HIS A 95 5.98 -10.70 0.57
N GLY A 96 7.17 -10.42 0.05
CA GLY A 96 7.78 -11.18 -1.04
C GLY A 96 8.65 -12.34 -0.50
N PRO A 97 9.32 -13.08 -1.38
CA PRO A 97 10.15 -14.24 -0.97
C PRO A 97 11.25 -13.90 0.03
N LYS A 98 11.76 -12.67 0.02
CA LYS A 98 12.82 -12.23 0.94
C LYS A 98 12.29 -11.87 2.34
N GLY A 99 11.01 -11.58 2.47
CA GLY A 99 10.37 -11.21 3.73
C GLY A 99 9.80 -12.38 4.53
N GLU A 100 9.88 -13.60 4.02
CA GLU A 100 9.32 -14.81 4.61
C GLU A 100 9.73 -15.01 6.09
N ASP A 101 11.03 -14.92 6.39
CA ASP A 101 11.53 -15.12 7.76
C ASP A 101 11.03 -14.02 8.70
N LYS A 102 11.00 -12.76 8.23
CA LYS A 102 10.47 -11.65 9.01
C LYS A 102 8.98 -11.83 9.28
N ALA A 103 8.21 -12.18 8.26
CA ALA A 103 6.77 -12.40 8.40
C ALA A 103 6.47 -13.55 9.38
N ARG A 104 7.25 -14.63 9.35
CA ARG A 104 7.12 -15.75 10.28
C ARG A 104 7.37 -15.30 11.72
N VAL A 105 8.47 -14.59 11.98
CA VAL A 105 8.77 -14.07 13.33
C VAL A 105 7.61 -13.21 13.86
N LEU A 106 7.06 -12.33 13.07
CA LEU A 106 5.94 -11.46 13.49
C LEU A 106 4.67 -12.26 13.80
N VAL A 107 4.34 -13.26 13.00
CA VAL A 107 3.18 -14.14 13.24
C VAL A 107 3.38 -15.00 14.51
N ASP A 108 4.60 -15.44 14.77
CA ASP A 108 4.91 -16.25 15.95
C ASP A 108 4.92 -15.41 17.24
N CYS A 109 5.25 -14.11 17.15
CA CYS A 109 5.37 -13.22 18.31
C CYS A 109 4.10 -12.46 18.68
N TYR A 110 3.20 -12.23 17.73
CA TYR A 110 2.03 -11.36 17.92
C TYR A 110 0.71 -12.11 17.71
N ASN A 111 -0.20 -11.98 18.66
CA ASN A 111 -1.58 -12.45 18.49
C ASN A 111 -2.29 -11.61 17.43
N ASN A 112 -3.26 -12.22 16.74
CA ASN A 112 -4.08 -11.55 15.73
C ASN A 112 -3.26 -11.00 14.54
N VAL A 113 -2.10 -11.60 14.28
CA VAL A 113 -1.22 -11.34 13.13
C VAL A 113 -1.08 -12.62 12.31
N TYR A 114 -1.29 -12.51 11.02
CA TYR A 114 -1.37 -13.66 10.10
C TYR A 114 -0.53 -13.41 8.86
N ARG A 115 -0.25 -14.44 8.12
CA ARG A 115 0.29 -14.40 6.76
C ARG A 115 -0.31 -15.54 5.93
N LEU A 116 -0.26 -15.45 4.62
CA LEU A 116 -0.58 -16.62 3.79
C LEU A 116 0.43 -17.75 4.05
N SER A 117 -0.07 -18.98 4.13
CA SER A 117 0.75 -20.19 4.14
C SER A 117 1.30 -20.52 2.74
N LEU A 118 0.58 -20.05 1.73
CA LEU A 118 0.96 -20.20 0.31
C LEU A 118 2.19 -19.38 -0.04
N SER A 119 2.97 -19.90 -1.00
CA SER A 119 4.15 -19.20 -1.51
C SER A 119 3.79 -17.77 -1.99
N PRO A 120 4.56 -16.75 -1.62
CA PRO A 120 4.27 -15.38 -2.00
C PRO A 120 4.34 -15.18 -3.51
N SER A 121 3.39 -14.47 -4.06
CA SER A 121 3.36 -14.05 -5.45
C SER A 121 2.66 -12.71 -5.62
N ILE A 122 2.97 -11.99 -6.71
CA ILE A 122 2.32 -10.72 -7.02
C ILE A 122 0.80 -10.86 -7.09
N LYS A 123 0.29 -11.95 -7.69
CA LYS A 123 -1.15 -12.19 -7.81
C LYS A 123 -1.82 -12.41 -6.46
N ARG A 124 -1.20 -13.19 -5.57
CA ARG A 124 -1.71 -13.42 -4.21
C ARG A 124 -1.63 -12.16 -3.36
N SER A 125 -0.54 -11.40 -3.46
CA SER A 125 -0.48 -10.08 -2.81
C SER A 125 -1.59 -9.16 -3.31
N ALA A 126 -1.87 -9.15 -4.61
CA ALA A 126 -2.95 -8.35 -5.18
C ALA A 126 -4.34 -8.83 -4.68
N ALA A 127 -4.56 -10.14 -4.52
CA ALA A 127 -5.79 -10.68 -3.95
C ALA A 127 -5.97 -10.29 -2.48
N ILE A 128 -4.91 -10.37 -1.66
CA ILE A 128 -4.93 -9.88 -0.27
C ILE A 128 -5.32 -8.40 -0.24
N ILE A 129 -4.70 -7.56 -1.05
CA ILE A 129 -4.95 -6.12 -1.07
C ILE A 129 -6.37 -5.80 -1.54
N LYS A 130 -6.88 -6.53 -2.52
CA LYS A 130 -8.23 -6.34 -3.06
C LYS A 130 -9.31 -6.49 -2.00
N ASP A 131 -9.17 -7.47 -1.13
CA ASP A 131 -10.17 -7.80 -0.10
C ASP A 131 -9.80 -7.22 1.29
N ALA A 132 -8.69 -6.48 1.40
CA ALA A 132 -8.30 -5.85 2.65
C ALA A 132 -9.22 -4.68 3.02
N TYR A 133 -9.52 -4.55 4.31
CA TYR A 133 -10.23 -3.42 4.87
C TYR A 133 -9.42 -2.13 4.78
N ILE A 134 -8.11 -2.22 5.07
CA ILE A 134 -7.12 -1.16 4.90
C ILE A 134 -5.81 -1.79 4.43
N ALA A 135 -5.12 -1.13 3.51
CA ALA A 135 -3.73 -1.43 3.17
C ALA A 135 -2.79 -0.43 3.86
N ILE A 136 -1.71 -0.92 4.45
CA ILE A 136 -0.62 -0.10 5.01
C ILE A 136 0.65 -0.50 4.27
N THR A 137 1.27 0.43 3.56
CA THR A 137 2.36 0.07 2.67
C THR A 137 3.34 1.21 2.41
N PRO A 138 4.64 0.90 2.29
CA PRO A 138 5.58 1.80 1.63
C PRO A 138 5.18 2.11 0.18
N ASP A 139 5.84 3.10 -0.42
CA ASP A 139 5.73 3.43 -1.86
C ASP A 139 6.28 2.28 -2.72
N THR A 140 5.41 1.33 -3.08
CA THR A 140 5.72 0.08 -3.77
C THR A 140 4.59 -0.34 -4.72
N SER A 141 4.75 -1.49 -5.39
CA SER A 141 3.68 -2.10 -6.20
C SER A 141 2.38 -2.32 -5.42
N ILE A 142 2.46 -2.58 -4.12
CA ILE A 142 1.29 -2.78 -3.25
C ILE A 142 0.43 -1.51 -3.17
N LEU A 143 1.04 -0.33 -3.13
CA LEU A 143 0.32 0.94 -3.18
C LEU A 143 -0.49 1.10 -4.48
N HIS A 144 0.08 0.65 -5.60
CA HIS A 144 -0.63 0.69 -6.89
C HIS A 144 -1.74 -0.35 -6.97
N MET A 145 -1.57 -1.51 -6.33
CA MET A 145 -2.65 -2.50 -6.18
C MET A 145 -3.80 -1.92 -5.34
N ALA A 146 -3.51 -1.30 -4.20
CA ALA A 146 -4.53 -0.62 -3.39
C ALA A 146 -5.27 0.46 -4.20
N SER A 147 -4.53 1.25 -4.99
CA SER A 147 -5.12 2.24 -5.89
C SER A 147 -6.00 1.63 -6.99
N ALA A 148 -5.61 0.46 -7.54
CA ALA A 148 -6.36 -0.23 -8.59
C ALA A 148 -7.70 -0.80 -8.08
N TYR A 149 -7.73 -1.26 -6.85
CA TYR A 149 -8.93 -1.83 -6.23
C TYR A 149 -9.72 -0.83 -5.39
N ASN A 150 -9.27 0.41 -5.31
CA ASN A 150 -9.82 1.44 -4.43
C ASN A 150 -9.82 1.02 -2.95
N THR A 151 -8.86 0.20 -2.55
CA THR A 151 -8.67 -0.22 -1.16
C THR A 151 -8.21 0.97 -0.33
N PRO A 152 -8.86 1.30 0.79
CA PRO A 152 -8.40 2.35 1.70
C PRO A 152 -6.93 2.14 2.09
N VAL A 153 -6.13 3.21 2.11
CA VAL A 153 -4.69 3.03 2.27
C VAL A 153 -4.00 4.09 3.13
N VAL A 154 -3.10 3.64 4.00
CA VAL A 154 -2.06 4.47 4.61
C VAL A 154 -0.76 4.24 3.85
N ALA A 155 -0.36 5.22 3.05
CA ALA A 155 0.83 5.18 2.23
C ALA A 155 2.02 5.83 2.95
N ILE A 156 3.17 5.14 3.00
CA ILE A 156 4.35 5.60 3.71
C ILE A 156 5.45 5.90 2.70
N TYR A 157 5.85 7.16 2.63
CA TYR A 157 6.81 7.65 1.65
C TYR A 157 8.13 8.04 2.30
N ALA A 158 9.23 7.55 1.73
CA ALA A 158 10.56 7.97 2.14
C ALA A 158 10.91 9.40 1.72
N ASP A 159 10.24 9.98 0.71
CA ASP A 159 10.49 11.33 0.19
C ASP A 159 9.18 12.01 -0.24
N TYR A 160 9.11 13.34 -0.07
CA TYR A 160 8.05 14.21 -0.60
C TYR A 160 7.95 14.25 -2.13
N LYS A 161 9.02 13.82 -2.81
CA LYS A 161 9.12 13.94 -4.28
C LYS A 161 8.50 12.78 -5.03
N THR A 162 7.69 11.95 -4.36
CA THR A 162 7.03 10.86 -5.08
C THR A 162 6.16 11.41 -6.21
N ARG A 163 6.25 10.75 -7.36
CA ARG A 163 5.37 11.00 -8.51
C ARG A 163 4.29 9.92 -8.64
N TRP A 164 4.21 9.06 -7.65
CA TRP A 164 3.31 7.91 -7.59
C TRP A 164 2.45 7.94 -6.31
N PRO A 165 1.58 8.95 -6.15
CA PRO A 165 0.72 9.04 -4.98
C PRO A 165 -0.30 7.90 -4.95
N ALA A 166 -0.84 7.64 -3.76
CA ALA A 166 -2.04 6.85 -3.61
C ALA A 166 -3.19 7.45 -4.44
N MET A 167 -3.94 6.60 -5.13
CA MET A 167 -5.08 6.99 -5.97
C MET A 167 -6.41 6.43 -5.45
N ALA A 168 -6.41 5.75 -4.30
CA ALA A 168 -7.63 5.32 -3.62
C ALA A 168 -8.39 6.53 -3.07
N ASP A 169 -9.73 6.46 -3.07
CA ASP A 169 -10.61 7.53 -2.62
C ASP A 169 -10.39 7.86 -1.14
N VAL A 170 -10.11 6.84 -0.31
CA VAL A 170 -9.72 6.99 1.08
C VAL A 170 -8.23 6.68 1.21
N SER A 171 -7.44 7.71 1.36
CA SER A 171 -5.99 7.56 1.52
C SER A 171 -5.41 8.63 2.44
N GLU A 172 -4.37 8.25 3.18
CA GLU A 172 -3.52 9.13 3.96
C GLU A 172 -2.06 8.84 3.66
N SER A 173 -1.23 9.87 3.82
CA SER A 173 0.20 9.79 3.51
C SER A 173 1.03 10.17 4.71
N VAL A 174 2.00 9.31 5.07
CA VAL A 174 3.04 9.59 6.05
C VAL A 174 4.36 9.76 5.30
N VAL A 175 4.99 10.91 5.44
CA VAL A 175 6.27 11.18 4.78
C VAL A 175 7.39 11.22 5.81
N VAL A 176 8.34 10.30 5.66
CA VAL A 176 9.33 9.98 6.70
C VAL A 176 10.66 10.69 6.51
N GLY A 177 11.06 10.93 5.26
CA GLY A 177 12.38 11.44 4.92
C GLY A 177 13.46 10.35 4.93
N GLN A 178 14.19 10.22 3.85
CA GLN A 178 15.32 9.32 3.58
C GLN A 178 15.08 7.82 3.81
N LYS A 179 14.97 7.36 5.06
CA LYS A 179 14.76 5.93 5.40
C LYS A 179 13.40 5.75 6.05
N ILE A 180 12.68 4.72 5.60
CA ILE A 180 11.33 4.45 6.07
C ILE A 180 11.28 4.08 7.56
N ASP A 181 12.37 3.57 8.10
CA ASP A 181 12.52 3.25 9.51
C ASP A 181 12.48 4.47 10.45
N ASN A 182 12.61 5.68 9.91
CA ASN A 182 12.48 6.91 10.68
C ASN A 182 11.02 7.33 10.89
N ILE A 183 10.06 6.46 10.62
CA ILE A 183 8.63 6.75 10.75
C ILE A 183 8.26 7.20 12.16
N SER A 184 7.54 8.31 12.25
CA SER A 184 6.89 8.74 13.49
C SER A 184 5.64 7.90 13.73
N LEU A 185 5.61 7.15 14.84
CA LEU A 185 4.45 6.33 15.22
C LEU A 185 3.22 7.18 15.51
N ASP A 186 3.41 8.42 15.98
CA ASP A 186 2.29 9.35 16.23
C ASP A 186 1.68 9.87 14.92
N GLU A 187 2.49 10.20 13.92
CA GLU A 187 1.99 10.58 12.59
C GLU A 187 1.32 9.40 11.90
N PHE A 188 1.90 8.21 12.01
CA PHE A 188 1.29 6.98 11.52
C PHE A 188 -0.08 6.72 12.18
N ALA A 189 -0.17 6.82 13.51
CA ALA A 189 -1.43 6.64 14.23
C ALA A 189 -2.50 7.66 13.81
N LYS A 190 -2.13 8.92 13.60
CA LYS A 190 -3.05 9.94 13.09
C LYS A 190 -3.57 9.58 11.70
N ALA A 191 -2.69 9.14 10.80
CA ALA A 191 -3.06 8.71 9.45
C ALA A 191 -3.99 7.48 9.48
N LEU A 192 -3.67 6.47 10.31
CA LEU A 192 -4.50 5.29 10.48
C LEU A 192 -5.90 5.64 11.00
N LYS A 193 -6.00 6.45 12.06
CA LYS A 193 -7.28 6.94 12.60
C LYS A 193 -8.09 7.72 11.57
N SER A 194 -7.44 8.55 10.77
CA SER A 194 -8.10 9.31 9.71
C SER A 194 -8.70 8.39 8.64
N VAL A 195 -7.99 7.32 8.25
CA VAL A 195 -8.53 6.32 7.33
C VAL A 195 -9.67 5.55 7.97
N LEU A 196 -9.49 5.03 9.19
CA LEU A 196 -10.53 4.28 9.92
C LEU A 196 -11.83 5.06 10.11
N ALA A 197 -11.77 6.38 10.30
CA ALA A 197 -12.93 7.24 10.47
C ALA A 197 -13.70 7.54 9.18
N ARG A 198 -13.15 7.19 8.01
CA ARG A 198 -13.71 7.51 6.67
C ARG A 198 -14.26 6.30 5.92
N ILE A 199 -14.19 5.10 6.50
CA ILE A 199 -14.61 3.83 5.91
C ILE A 199 -15.72 3.13 6.69
#